data_99dc052674f619c4ec6c6a4738153aab
#
_entry.id   99dc052674f619c4ec6c6a4738153aab
#
_cell.length_a   1.000
_cell.length_b   1.000
_cell.length_c   1.000
_cell.angle_alpha   90.00
_cell.angle_beta   90.00
_cell.angle_gamma   90.00
#
_symmetry.space_group_name_H-M   'P 1'
#
loop_
_entity.id
_entity.type
_entity.pdbx_description
1 polymer ?
#
loop_
_entity_poly.entity_id
_entity_poly.type
_entity_poly.pdbx_seq_one_letter_code
_entity_poly.pdbx_strand_id
1 'polypeptide(L)'
;MHSLDILTINENPRGKEDLLEMIWNALNYFPEGTWGNINYIGNTVVKYDLTVEANGELSQALTFPKILRKLREMRGMFKTHTLLLGVTHDPVIVLYCRFEGNSFKRSVVTVHDYVSDDVGILSFFQKDESVAIRIVAHGLGHNRGLEHHNEPIDLMFIGLLDGGRIELDGFCRSCIRKLRSRATQNTTRVAST
;
A
#
# COMPACT_ATOMS: atom_id res chain seq x y z
N MET A 1 -2.92 12.38 15.70
CA MET A 1 -2.46 12.24 14.31
C MET A 1 -1.75 10.91 14.16
N HIS A 2 -1.95 10.21 13.05
CA HIS A 2 -1.26 8.95 12.77
C HIS A 2 0.04 9.24 12.03
N SER A 3 1.13 8.60 12.44
CA SER A 3 2.41 8.77 11.76
C SER A 3 2.66 7.63 10.78
N LEU A 4 3.45 7.89 9.75
CA LEU A 4 3.79 6.99 8.68
C LEU A 4 5.30 6.94 8.51
N ASP A 5 5.87 5.75 8.64
CA ASP A 5 7.27 5.50 8.33
C ASP A 5 7.35 4.79 6.98
N ILE A 6 8.14 5.32 6.05
CA ILE A 6 8.28 4.83 4.68
C ILE A 6 9.64 4.16 4.53
N LEU A 7 9.63 2.94 4.01
CA LEU A 7 10.81 2.16 3.68
C LEU A 7 10.76 1.75 2.21
N THR A 8 11.73 2.17 1.41
CA THR A 8 11.84 1.66 0.03
C THR A 8 12.54 0.30 0.00
N ILE A 9 12.22 -0.51 -1.01
CA ILE A 9 12.74 -1.88 -1.14
C ILE A 9 13.32 -2.04 -2.53
N ASN A 10 14.61 -2.45 -2.60
CA ASN A 10 15.37 -2.67 -3.82
C ASN A 10 15.49 -1.47 -4.75
N GLU A 11 15.30 -0.26 -4.24
CA GLU A 11 15.27 0.95 -5.06
C GLU A 11 16.66 1.57 -5.24
N ASN A 12 16.89 2.09 -6.44
CA ASN A 12 17.98 3.02 -6.71
C ASN A 12 17.58 4.46 -6.27
N PRO A 13 18.52 5.44 -6.25
CA PRO A 13 18.22 6.79 -5.80
C PRO A 13 17.05 7.46 -6.54
N ARG A 14 16.94 7.28 -7.86
CA ARG A 14 15.87 7.85 -8.67
C ARG A 14 14.53 7.19 -8.38
N GLY A 15 14.47 5.85 -8.41
CA GLY A 15 13.25 5.12 -8.09
C GLY A 15 12.73 5.42 -6.67
N LYS A 16 13.64 5.66 -5.73
CA LYS A 16 13.27 6.13 -4.39
C LYS A 16 12.57 7.50 -4.43
N GLU A 17 13.11 8.46 -5.19
CA GLU A 17 12.52 9.80 -5.32
C GLU A 17 11.14 9.74 -5.94
N ASP A 18 11.00 8.99 -7.04
CA ASP A 18 9.71 8.78 -7.73
C ASP A 18 8.66 8.17 -6.78
N LEU A 19 9.03 7.14 -6.00
CA LEU A 19 8.14 6.51 -5.02
C LEU A 19 7.70 7.47 -3.90
N LEU A 20 8.62 8.27 -3.38
CA LEU A 20 8.30 9.23 -2.33
C LEU A 20 7.36 10.31 -2.85
N GLU A 21 7.55 10.79 -4.08
CA GLU A 21 6.67 11.77 -4.71
C GLU A 21 5.24 11.22 -4.87
N MET A 22 5.10 9.98 -5.35
CA MET A 22 3.79 9.33 -5.47
C MET A 22 3.07 9.24 -4.12
N ILE A 23 3.80 8.91 -3.04
CA ILE A 23 3.23 8.86 -1.70
C ILE A 23 2.78 10.24 -1.24
N TRP A 24 3.62 11.27 -1.41
CA TRP A 24 3.27 12.64 -1.03
C TRP A 24 2.04 13.12 -1.80
N ASN A 25 1.94 12.84 -3.09
CA ASN A 25 0.79 13.18 -3.91
C ASN A 25 -0.47 12.46 -3.43
N ALA A 26 -0.37 11.20 -3.04
CA ALA A 26 -1.50 10.43 -2.51
C ALA A 26 -2.02 10.98 -1.16
N LEU A 27 -1.15 11.52 -0.32
CA LEU A 27 -1.55 12.09 0.96
C LEU A 27 -2.43 13.34 0.81
N ASN A 28 -2.36 14.04 -0.33
CA ASN A 28 -3.23 15.18 -0.64
C ASN A 28 -4.71 14.81 -0.79
N TYR A 29 -5.04 13.52 -0.99
CA TYR A 29 -6.44 13.07 -0.99
C TYR A 29 -7.07 13.04 0.41
N PHE A 30 -6.25 13.04 1.46
CA PHE A 30 -6.74 12.95 2.83
C PHE A 30 -7.05 14.33 3.43
N PRO A 31 -8.09 14.42 4.27
CA PRO A 31 -8.32 15.64 5.04
C PRO A 31 -7.10 16.04 5.88
N GLU A 32 -6.90 17.33 6.02
CA GLU A 32 -5.86 17.87 6.90
C GLU A 32 -5.94 17.25 8.31
N GLY A 33 -4.79 16.95 8.90
CA GLY A 33 -4.69 16.32 10.23
C GLY A 33 -4.95 14.82 10.26
N THR A 34 -5.26 14.17 9.12
CA THR A 34 -5.37 12.69 9.05
C THR A 34 -4.03 12.04 9.33
N TRP A 35 -2.98 12.52 8.68
CA TRP A 35 -1.61 12.07 8.84
C TRP A 35 -0.80 13.14 9.58
N GLY A 36 0.03 12.69 10.53
CA GLY A 36 0.96 13.54 11.28
C GLY A 36 2.38 13.49 10.70
N ASN A 37 3.31 12.97 11.48
CA ASN A 37 4.70 12.85 11.01
C ASN A 37 4.81 11.76 9.95
N ILE A 38 5.47 12.10 8.85
CA ILE A 38 5.78 11.20 7.76
C ILE A 38 7.30 11.17 7.61
N ASN A 39 7.87 10.00 7.85
CA ASN A 39 9.31 9.83 7.88
C ASN A 39 9.76 8.85 6.81
N TYR A 40 10.76 9.21 6.03
CA TYR A 40 11.50 8.25 5.23
C TYR A 40 12.62 7.65 6.10
N ILE A 41 12.59 6.33 6.33
CA ILE A 41 13.52 5.65 7.24
C ILE A 41 14.64 4.89 6.51
N GLY A 42 14.60 4.81 5.19
CA GLY A 42 15.69 4.24 4.41
C GLY A 42 15.26 3.31 3.28
N ASN A 43 16.25 2.68 2.66
CA ASN A 43 16.07 1.66 1.64
C ASN A 43 16.62 0.32 2.14
N THR A 44 15.91 -0.77 1.87
CA THR A 44 16.38 -2.12 2.21
C THR A 44 16.52 -2.96 0.95
N VAL A 45 17.51 -3.84 0.95
CA VAL A 45 17.67 -4.82 -0.12
C VAL A 45 17.08 -6.15 0.32
N VAL A 46 16.20 -6.68 -0.50
CA VAL A 46 15.57 -7.99 -0.30
C VAL A 46 15.87 -8.87 -1.52
N LYS A 47 16.47 -10.03 -1.28
CA LYS A 47 16.78 -10.97 -2.35
C LYS A 47 15.48 -11.50 -2.97
N TYR A 48 15.43 -11.50 -4.29
CA TYR A 48 14.32 -12.06 -5.05
C TYR A 48 14.15 -13.56 -4.80
N ASP A 49 12.92 -14.05 -4.92
CA ASP A 49 12.56 -15.46 -4.67
C ASP A 49 12.42 -16.25 -5.96
N LEU A 50 11.96 -15.59 -7.00
CA LEU A 50 11.63 -16.22 -8.27
C LEU A 50 11.60 -15.21 -9.40
N THR A 51 11.45 -15.73 -10.62
CA THR A 51 11.24 -14.94 -11.83
C THR A 51 9.80 -15.14 -12.29
N VAL A 52 9.14 -14.07 -12.66
CA VAL A 52 7.79 -14.07 -13.25
C VAL A 52 7.85 -13.52 -14.67
N GLU A 53 6.97 -14.02 -15.52
CA GLU A 53 6.75 -13.46 -16.85
C GLU A 53 5.52 -12.55 -16.80
N ALA A 54 5.69 -11.32 -17.23
CA ALA A 54 4.62 -10.34 -17.33
C ALA A 54 4.78 -9.56 -18.64
N ASN A 55 3.73 -9.52 -19.45
CA ASN A 55 3.72 -8.86 -20.76
C ASN A 55 4.86 -9.32 -21.72
N GLY A 56 5.27 -10.60 -21.62
CA GLY A 56 6.36 -11.17 -22.42
C GLY A 56 7.77 -10.85 -21.92
N GLU A 57 7.90 -10.18 -20.78
CA GLU A 57 9.18 -9.87 -20.15
C GLU A 57 9.36 -10.66 -18.84
N LEU A 58 10.59 -11.12 -18.60
CA LEU A 58 10.96 -11.80 -17.37
C LEU A 58 11.40 -10.78 -16.32
N SER A 59 10.73 -10.78 -15.18
CA SER A 59 11.04 -9.91 -14.05
C SER A 59 11.35 -10.72 -12.79
N GLN A 60 12.35 -10.28 -12.03
CA GLN A 60 12.62 -10.81 -10.70
C GLN A 60 11.52 -10.39 -9.74
N ALA A 61 11.04 -11.29 -8.89
CA ALA A 61 9.90 -11.05 -8.02
C ALA A 61 10.16 -11.40 -6.56
N LEU A 62 9.46 -10.69 -5.69
CA LEU A 62 9.42 -10.91 -4.25
C LEU A 62 8.13 -11.68 -3.89
N THR A 63 8.22 -12.65 -3.00
CA THR A 63 7.01 -13.28 -2.47
C THR A 63 6.42 -12.45 -1.33
N PHE A 64 5.10 -12.24 -1.35
CA PHE A 64 4.38 -11.44 -0.34
C PHE A 64 4.65 -11.91 1.11
N PRO A 65 4.60 -13.21 1.46
CA PRO A 65 4.86 -13.64 2.83
C PRO A 65 6.27 -13.30 3.32
N LYS A 66 7.27 -13.36 2.43
CA LYS A 66 8.66 -13.03 2.77
C LYS A 66 8.83 -11.54 3.03
N ILE A 67 8.29 -10.70 2.14
CA ILE A 67 8.41 -9.25 2.29
C ILE A 67 7.64 -8.76 3.52
N LEU A 68 6.45 -9.28 3.79
CA LEU A 68 5.68 -8.94 4.96
C LEU A 68 6.40 -9.30 6.27
N ARG A 69 7.04 -10.48 6.31
CA ARG A 69 7.88 -10.89 7.45
C ARG A 69 9.05 -9.92 7.61
N LYS A 70 9.74 -9.57 6.52
CA LYS A 70 10.86 -8.63 6.55
C LYS A 70 10.47 -7.25 7.10
N LEU A 71 9.33 -6.73 6.67
CA LEU A 71 8.81 -5.44 7.18
C LEU A 71 8.50 -5.51 8.68
N ARG A 72 7.92 -6.61 9.18
CA ARG A 72 7.67 -6.80 10.62
C ARG A 72 8.97 -6.90 11.43
N GLU A 73 9.99 -7.59 10.92
CA GLU A 73 11.33 -7.63 11.52
C GLU A 73 11.92 -6.22 11.62
N MET A 74 11.89 -5.46 10.51
CA MET A 74 12.42 -4.09 10.48
C MET A 74 11.65 -3.14 11.40
N ARG A 75 10.33 -3.26 11.44
CA ARG A 75 9.50 -2.50 12.39
C ARG A 75 9.94 -2.73 13.83
N GLY A 76 10.22 -3.99 14.19
CA GLY A 76 10.77 -4.34 15.50
C GLY A 76 12.17 -3.74 15.76
N MET A 77 13.05 -3.77 14.77
CA MET A 77 14.42 -3.21 14.87
C MET A 77 14.39 -1.69 15.03
N PHE A 78 13.57 -0.97 14.29
CA PHE A 78 13.44 0.48 14.38
C PHE A 78 12.60 0.94 15.58
N LYS A 79 11.96 -0.01 16.29
CA LYS A 79 11.05 0.28 17.41
C LYS A 79 9.95 1.28 17.03
N THR A 80 9.53 1.25 15.76
CA THR A 80 8.46 2.15 15.30
C THR A 80 7.10 1.70 15.84
N HIS A 81 6.32 2.66 16.33
CA HIS A 81 4.96 2.45 16.82
C HIS A 81 3.90 2.92 15.81
N THR A 82 4.36 3.31 14.63
CA THR A 82 3.57 3.85 13.53
C THR A 82 3.32 2.78 12.47
N LEU A 83 2.55 3.10 11.44
CA LEU A 83 2.47 2.27 10.23
C LEU A 83 3.83 2.30 9.53
N LEU A 84 4.44 1.12 9.36
CA LEU A 84 5.59 0.96 8.47
C LEU A 84 5.12 0.53 7.08
N LEU A 85 5.33 1.41 6.10
CA LEU A 85 4.95 1.18 4.71
C LEU A 85 6.18 0.83 3.87
N GLY A 86 6.26 -0.41 3.40
CA GLY A 86 7.23 -0.84 2.40
C GLY A 86 6.73 -0.48 1.00
N VAL A 87 7.59 0.10 0.17
CA VAL A 87 7.22 0.49 -1.21
C VAL A 87 8.29 0.06 -2.20
N THR A 88 7.87 -0.39 -3.39
CA THR A 88 8.78 -0.91 -4.41
C THR A 88 8.17 -0.84 -5.82
N HIS A 89 9.05 -0.78 -6.84
CA HIS A 89 8.67 -1.04 -8.24
C HIS A 89 8.75 -2.52 -8.60
N ASP A 90 9.30 -3.36 -7.74
CA ASP A 90 9.39 -4.79 -7.99
C ASP A 90 8.01 -5.47 -7.93
N PRO A 91 7.77 -6.54 -8.69
CA PRO A 91 6.59 -7.35 -8.54
C PRO A 91 6.59 -8.05 -7.17
N VAL A 92 5.53 -7.83 -6.41
CA VAL A 92 5.22 -8.58 -5.18
C VAL A 92 4.10 -9.55 -5.50
N ILE A 93 4.31 -10.84 -5.25
CA ILE A 93 3.38 -11.87 -5.69
C ILE A 93 2.92 -12.79 -4.57
N VAL A 94 1.70 -13.30 -4.75
CA VAL A 94 1.15 -14.43 -3.98
C VAL A 94 0.97 -15.63 -4.91
N LEU A 95 1.42 -16.77 -4.45
CA LEU A 95 1.20 -18.06 -5.12
C LEU A 95 -0.03 -18.72 -4.50
N TYR A 96 -1.05 -18.90 -5.30
CA TYR A 96 -2.22 -19.68 -4.93
C TYR A 96 -2.16 -21.06 -5.54
N CYS A 97 -2.49 -22.04 -4.72
CA CYS A 97 -2.62 -23.42 -5.16
C CYS A 97 -4.06 -23.85 -4.86
N ARG A 98 -4.77 -24.31 -5.87
CA ARG A 98 -6.11 -24.87 -5.68
C ARG A 98 -6.28 -26.17 -6.45
N PHE A 99 -7.09 -27.06 -5.90
CA PHE A 99 -7.53 -28.25 -6.59
C PHE A 99 -8.82 -27.95 -7.35
N GLU A 100 -8.83 -28.26 -8.65
CA GLU A 100 -10.03 -28.23 -9.48
C GLU A 100 -10.28 -29.67 -9.96
N GLY A 101 -11.19 -30.38 -9.30
CA GLY A 101 -11.36 -31.81 -9.48
C GLY A 101 -10.08 -32.57 -9.10
N ASN A 102 -9.52 -33.34 -10.03
CA ASN A 102 -8.28 -34.11 -9.84
C ASN A 102 -7.01 -33.36 -10.31
N SER A 103 -7.14 -32.12 -10.72
CA SER A 103 -5.99 -31.32 -11.19
C SER A 103 -5.54 -30.29 -10.16
N PHE A 104 -4.24 -30.15 -10.03
CA PHE A 104 -3.61 -29.12 -9.19
C PHE A 104 -3.27 -27.93 -10.06
N LYS A 105 -3.89 -26.77 -9.77
CA LYS A 105 -3.60 -25.52 -10.48
C LYS A 105 -2.85 -24.55 -9.57
N ARG A 106 -1.82 -23.94 -10.14
CA ARG A 106 -1.09 -22.84 -9.53
C ARG A 106 -1.51 -21.55 -10.23
N SER A 107 -1.79 -20.53 -9.46
CA SER A 107 -2.05 -19.18 -9.95
C SER A 107 -1.10 -18.19 -9.27
N VAL A 108 -0.56 -17.28 -10.05
CA VAL A 108 0.27 -16.19 -9.56
C VAL A 108 -0.58 -14.92 -9.59
N VAL A 109 -0.64 -14.21 -8.48
CA VAL A 109 -1.34 -12.94 -8.39
C VAL A 109 -0.38 -11.87 -7.90
N THR A 110 -0.31 -10.76 -8.61
CA THR A 110 0.46 -9.59 -8.17
C THR A 110 -0.30 -8.86 -7.08
N VAL A 111 0.37 -8.56 -5.98
CA VAL A 111 -0.14 -7.76 -4.88
C VAL A 111 0.32 -6.32 -5.12
N HIS A 112 -0.62 -5.43 -5.39
CA HIS A 112 -0.33 -4.00 -5.56
C HIS A 112 -0.46 -3.24 -4.26
N ASP A 113 -1.39 -3.63 -3.40
CA ASP A 113 -1.52 -3.07 -2.07
C ASP A 113 -1.86 -4.14 -1.03
N TYR A 114 -1.33 -3.96 0.13
CA TYR A 114 -1.74 -4.61 1.37
C TYR A 114 -1.36 -3.69 2.52
N VAL A 115 -2.33 -3.16 3.23
CA VAL A 115 -2.05 -2.28 4.36
C VAL A 115 -2.86 -2.73 5.57
N SER A 116 -2.16 -3.16 6.62
CA SER A 116 -2.71 -3.49 7.94
C SER A 116 -2.56 -2.30 8.91
N ASP A 117 -2.85 -2.52 10.19
CA ASP A 117 -2.72 -1.47 11.22
C ASP A 117 -1.26 -1.08 11.47
N ASP A 118 -0.33 -1.99 11.30
CA ASP A 118 1.06 -1.85 11.71
C ASP A 118 2.08 -1.89 10.57
N VAL A 119 1.80 -2.63 9.50
CA VAL A 119 2.66 -2.74 8.32
C VAL A 119 1.83 -2.70 7.04
N GLY A 120 2.43 -2.15 5.99
CA GLY A 120 1.86 -2.19 4.65
C GLY A 120 2.93 -2.46 3.60
N ILE A 121 2.53 -2.96 2.45
CA ILE A 121 3.35 -3.11 1.25
C ILE A 121 2.59 -2.57 0.04
N LEU A 122 3.26 -1.74 -0.74
CA LEU A 122 2.77 -1.23 -2.02
C LEU A 122 3.77 -1.60 -3.11
N SER A 123 3.26 -2.21 -4.18
CA SER A 123 4.03 -2.53 -5.38
C SER A 123 3.46 -1.81 -6.58
N PHE A 124 4.30 -1.01 -7.23
CA PHE A 124 3.92 -0.25 -8.42
C PHE A 124 4.40 -0.90 -9.71
N PHE A 125 4.69 -2.20 -9.63
CA PHE A 125 5.09 -2.97 -10.80
C PHE A 125 4.10 -2.80 -11.95
N GLN A 126 4.58 -2.34 -13.11
CA GLN A 126 3.80 -2.08 -14.33
C GLN A 126 2.59 -1.13 -14.10
N LYS A 127 2.67 -0.23 -13.14
CA LYS A 127 1.67 0.84 -12.94
C LYS A 127 2.25 2.18 -13.37
N ASP A 128 1.43 2.96 -14.06
CA ASP A 128 1.76 4.36 -14.28
C ASP A 128 1.60 5.18 -13.00
N GLU A 129 2.19 6.37 -12.98
CA GLU A 129 2.22 7.24 -11.82
C GLU A 129 0.82 7.56 -11.28
N SER A 130 -0.13 7.86 -12.16
CA SER A 130 -1.49 8.25 -11.75
C SER A 130 -2.23 7.12 -11.07
N VAL A 131 -2.04 5.89 -11.55
CA VAL A 131 -2.60 4.68 -10.92
C VAL A 131 -1.87 4.37 -9.63
N ALA A 132 -0.55 4.52 -9.58
CA ALA A 132 0.24 4.30 -8.37
C ALA A 132 -0.20 5.22 -7.22
N ILE A 133 -0.39 6.52 -7.48
CA ILE A 133 -0.90 7.49 -6.49
C ILE A 133 -2.25 7.05 -5.92
N ARG A 134 -3.18 6.57 -6.78
CA ARG A 134 -4.49 6.07 -6.35
C ARG A 134 -4.39 4.80 -5.50
N ILE A 135 -3.47 3.88 -5.85
CA ILE A 135 -3.19 2.67 -5.07
C ILE A 135 -2.69 3.04 -3.67
N VAL A 136 -1.78 4.01 -3.55
CA VAL A 136 -1.32 4.51 -2.25
C VAL A 136 -2.49 5.04 -1.43
N ALA A 137 -3.30 5.93 -2.01
CA ALA A 137 -4.44 6.53 -1.31
C ALA A 137 -5.46 5.46 -0.89
N HIS A 138 -5.74 4.47 -1.75
CA HIS A 138 -6.61 3.33 -1.46
C HIS A 138 -6.10 2.52 -0.25
N GLY A 139 -4.86 2.05 -0.30
CA GLY A 139 -4.25 1.26 0.77
C GLY A 139 -4.19 2.02 2.11
N LEU A 140 -3.79 3.29 2.08
CA LEU A 140 -3.80 4.16 3.26
C LEU A 140 -5.23 4.44 3.75
N GLY A 141 -6.22 4.47 2.86
CA GLY A 141 -7.64 4.55 3.20
C GLY A 141 -8.08 3.37 4.07
N HIS A 142 -7.67 2.14 3.71
CA HIS A 142 -7.92 0.95 4.52
C HIS A 142 -7.29 1.05 5.91
N ASN A 143 -6.04 1.49 6.01
CA ASN A 143 -5.40 1.73 7.30
C ASN A 143 -6.18 2.75 8.15
N ARG A 144 -6.85 3.72 7.52
CA ARG A 144 -7.75 4.66 8.20
C ARG A 144 -9.16 4.11 8.40
N GLY A 145 -9.37 2.83 8.11
CA GLY A 145 -10.62 2.09 8.34
C GLY A 145 -11.73 2.42 7.35
N LEU A 146 -11.36 2.84 6.15
CA LEU A 146 -12.30 2.88 5.05
C LEU A 146 -12.52 1.45 4.53
N GLU A 147 -13.72 1.20 4.07
CA GLU A 147 -14.15 -0.06 3.48
C GLU A 147 -14.41 0.13 1.99
N HIS A 148 -14.34 -0.95 1.23
CA HIS A 148 -14.65 -0.91 -0.19
C HIS A 148 -16.08 -0.45 -0.49
N HIS A 149 -16.24 0.20 -1.64
CA HIS A 149 -17.51 0.38 -2.33
C HIS A 149 -17.63 -0.59 -3.49
N ASN A 150 -18.84 -1.10 -3.74
CA ASN A 150 -19.12 -1.94 -4.89
C ASN A 150 -19.30 -1.12 -6.18
N GLU A 151 -19.80 0.11 -6.05
CA GLU A 151 -19.96 1.05 -7.16
C GLU A 151 -18.66 1.83 -7.39
N PRO A 152 -18.36 2.24 -8.64
CA PRO A 152 -17.12 2.94 -9.00
C PRO A 152 -17.17 4.44 -8.63
N ILE A 153 -17.54 4.74 -7.37
CA ILE A 153 -17.76 6.12 -6.92
C ILE A 153 -16.45 6.86 -6.67
N ASP A 154 -15.49 6.20 -6.00
CA ASP A 154 -14.31 6.86 -5.48
C ASP A 154 -13.10 5.91 -5.36
N LEU A 155 -12.03 6.39 -4.71
CA LEU A 155 -10.79 5.62 -4.48
C LEU A 155 -10.99 4.31 -3.70
N MET A 156 -12.11 4.12 -2.99
CA MET A 156 -12.39 2.86 -2.27
C MET A 156 -13.19 1.86 -3.11
N PHE A 157 -13.33 2.07 -4.42
CA PHE A 157 -13.94 1.11 -5.32
C PHE A 157 -13.17 -0.21 -5.36
N ILE A 158 -13.87 -1.33 -5.13
CA ILE A 158 -13.24 -2.68 -5.10
C ILE A 158 -12.51 -3.04 -6.41
N GLY A 159 -12.97 -2.53 -7.55
CA GLY A 159 -12.37 -2.76 -8.87
C GLY A 159 -11.24 -1.79 -9.24
N LEU A 160 -10.82 -0.88 -8.35
CA LEU A 160 -9.79 0.12 -8.65
C LEU A 160 -8.47 -0.53 -9.07
N LEU A 161 -8.04 -1.56 -8.35
CA LEU A 161 -6.76 -2.25 -8.57
C LEU A 161 -6.74 -3.06 -9.87
N ASP A 162 -7.91 -3.46 -10.35
CA ASP A 162 -8.11 -4.17 -11.62
C ASP A 162 -8.24 -3.22 -12.83
N GLY A 163 -7.97 -1.92 -12.63
CA GLY A 163 -8.05 -0.89 -13.66
C GLY A 163 -9.46 -0.32 -13.88
N GLY A 164 -10.37 -0.55 -12.94
CA GLY A 164 -11.72 0.02 -12.97
C GLY A 164 -11.69 1.55 -12.93
N ARG A 165 -12.51 2.19 -13.76
CA ARG A 165 -12.68 3.65 -13.75
C ARG A 165 -13.50 4.08 -12.55
N ILE A 166 -13.16 5.21 -11.98
CA ILE A 166 -13.90 5.84 -10.87
C ILE A 166 -14.50 7.17 -11.32
N GLU A 167 -15.63 7.55 -10.73
CA GLU A 167 -16.32 8.81 -11.03
C GLU A 167 -15.64 10.01 -10.38
N LEU A 168 -15.16 9.84 -9.15
CA LEU A 168 -14.48 10.86 -8.36
C LEU A 168 -13.03 10.47 -8.14
N ASP A 169 -12.10 11.29 -8.63
CA ASP A 169 -10.68 11.15 -8.31
C ASP A 169 -10.41 11.72 -6.91
N GLY A 170 -10.71 10.92 -5.90
CA GLY A 170 -10.64 11.28 -4.49
C GLY A 170 -11.52 10.37 -3.63
N PHE A 171 -11.75 10.75 -2.38
CA PHE A 171 -12.67 10.07 -1.48
C PHE A 171 -14.06 10.71 -1.52
N CYS A 172 -15.11 9.92 -1.55
CA CYS A 172 -16.49 10.41 -1.50
C CYS A 172 -16.81 11.07 -0.14
N ARG A 173 -17.93 11.79 -0.07
CA ARG A 173 -18.34 12.51 1.15
C ARG A 173 -18.47 11.60 2.39
N SER A 174 -18.89 10.35 2.22
CA SER A 174 -19.02 9.40 3.33
C SER A 174 -17.64 8.96 3.85
N CYS A 175 -16.69 8.68 2.96
CA CYS A 175 -15.31 8.36 3.30
C CYS A 175 -14.62 9.55 3.99
N ILE A 176 -14.73 10.76 3.45
CA ILE A 176 -14.18 11.97 4.09
C ILE A 176 -14.75 12.19 5.49
N ARG A 177 -16.05 11.94 5.70
CA ARG A 177 -16.67 12.07 7.03
C ARG A 177 -16.10 11.04 8.01
N LYS A 178 -15.91 9.78 7.59
CA LYS A 178 -15.27 8.74 8.40
C LYS A 178 -13.83 9.12 8.77
N LEU A 179 -13.03 9.62 7.81
CA LEU A 179 -11.65 10.06 8.04
C LEU A 179 -11.59 11.20 9.07
N ARG A 180 -12.45 12.22 8.96
CA ARG A 180 -12.50 13.36 9.89
C ARG A 180 -12.91 12.94 11.30
N SER A 181 -13.93 12.08 11.46
CA SER A 181 -14.38 11.62 12.77
C SER A 181 -13.30 10.87 13.55
N ARG A 182 -12.47 10.07 12.84
CA ARG A 182 -11.34 9.36 13.46
C ARG A 182 -10.17 10.27 13.80
N ALA A 183 -9.93 11.32 13.02
CA ALA A 183 -8.91 12.32 13.35
C ALA A 183 -9.24 13.02 14.67
N THR A 184 -10.51 13.37 14.90
CA THR A 184 -10.98 14.07 16.11
C THR A 184 -10.89 13.20 17.37
N GLN A 185 -11.23 11.91 17.28
CA GLN A 185 -11.19 10.98 18.43
C GLN A 185 -9.77 10.77 18.99
N ASN A 186 -8.75 10.82 18.15
CA ASN A 186 -7.36 10.68 18.58
C ASN A 186 -6.81 11.94 19.26
N THR A 187 -7.32 13.12 18.94
CA THR A 187 -6.92 14.38 19.59
C THR A 187 -7.44 14.46 21.01
N THR A 188 -8.62 13.91 21.28
CA THR A 188 -9.24 13.91 22.62
C THR A 188 -8.57 12.93 23.61
N ARG A 189 -8.00 11.83 23.10
CA ARG A 189 -7.28 10.85 23.94
C ARG A 189 -5.91 11.34 24.42
N VAL A 190 -5.24 12.20 23.65
CA VAL A 190 -3.92 12.77 24.03
C VAL A 190 -4.06 13.91 25.04
N ALA A 191 -5.19 14.57 25.10
CA ALA A 191 -5.46 15.69 26.03
C ALA A 191 -5.90 15.22 27.44
N SER A 192 -6.08 13.91 27.67
CA SER A 192 -6.57 13.32 28.92
C SER A 192 -5.53 12.41 29.62
N THR A 193 -4.27 12.46 29.22
CA THR A 193 -3.10 11.85 29.87
C THR A 193 -2.09 12.90 30.30
#